data_3647735013f4c64394e6d05aa1916856
#
_entry.id   3647735013f4c64394e6d05aa1916856
#
_cell.length_a   1.000
_cell.length_b   1.000
_cell.length_c   1.000
_cell.angle_alpha   90.00
_cell.angle_beta   90.00
_cell.angle_gamma   90.00
#
_symmetry.space_group_name_H-M   'P 1'
#
loop_
_entity.id
_entity.type
_entity.pdbx_description
1 polymer ?
#
loop_
_entity_poly.entity_id
_entity_poly.type
_entity_poly.pdbx_seq_one_letter_code
_entity_poly.pdbx_strand_id
1 'polypeptide(L)'
;MNTQVDIQLSAELQELYLENKEWLSDILFLEDEIRFFQNLFDTVLSARVKRKNIQQVEVISASLSGILERRKQLKFLLNSRKKKLEQLLEGKLVQIGLGFIEEDAAIIIEIKSLLATDKLVKNELFALIEELKSKDSPIGIPPSFKVHRYHIF
;
A
#
# COMPACT_ATOMS: atom_id res chain seq x y z
N MET A 1 11.03 1.07 -41.78
CA MET A 1 10.80 1.00 -40.36
C MET A 1 12.04 1.46 -39.62
N ASN A 2 11.89 2.35 -38.65
CA ASN A 2 13.04 2.92 -37.97
C ASN A 2 13.39 2.07 -36.75
N THR A 3 14.49 1.32 -36.83
CA THR A 3 14.94 0.39 -35.80
C THR A 3 15.28 1.10 -34.48
N GLN A 4 15.74 2.36 -34.53
CA GLN A 4 16.04 3.14 -33.30
C GLN A 4 14.77 3.47 -32.53
N VAL A 5 13.67 3.79 -33.23
CA VAL A 5 12.38 4.06 -32.60
C VAL A 5 11.83 2.81 -31.94
N ASP A 6 11.95 1.66 -32.64
CA ASP A 6 11.48 0.39 -32.10
C ASP A 6 12.27 -0.03 -30.84
N ILE A 7 13.59 0.18 -30.85
CA ILE A 7 14.44 -0.15 -29.68
C ILE A 7 14.09 0.76 -28.50
N GLN A 8 13.93 2.07 -28.76
CA GLN A 8 13.58 3.02 -27.71
C GLN A 8 12.22 2.71 -27.10
N LEU A 9 11.20 2.42 -27.94
CA LEU A 9 9.87 2.06 -27.50
C LEU A 9 9.90 0.79 -26.63
N SER A 10 10.68 -0.21 -27.05
CA SER A 10 10.83 -1.45 -26.28
C SER A 10 11.48 -1.19 -24.91
N ALA A 11 12.47 -0.30 -24.85
CA ALA A 11 13.11 0.08 -23.59
C ALA A 11 12.14 0.79 -22.66
N GLU A 12 11.35 1.71 -23.18
CA GLU A 12 10.32 2.42 -22.41
C GLU A 12 9.25 1.48 -21.88
N LEU A 13 8.81 0.52 -22.69
CA LEU A 13 7.84 -0.49 -22.27
C LEU A 13 8.39 -1.38 -21.16
N GLN A 14 9.66 -1.77 -21.26
CA GLN A 14 10.32 -2.56 -20.22
C GLN A 14 10.39 -1.77 -18.90
N GLU A 15 10.69 -0.48 -18.98
CA GLU A 15 10.76 0.38 -17.82
C GLU A 15 9.40 0.49 -17.13
N LEU A 16 8.33 0.69 -17.91
CA LEU A 16 6.96 0.71 -17.40
C LEU A 16 6.57 -0.63 -16.75
N TYR A 17 6.99 -1.73 -17.36
CA TYR A 17 6.72 -3.07 -16.83
C TYR A 17 7.41 -3.29 -15.49
N LEU A 18 8.68 -2.89 -15.38
CA LEU A 18 9.44 -3.02 -14.13
C LEU A 18 8.86 -2.14 -13.02
N GLU A 19 8.46 -0.92 -13.37
CA GLU A 19 7.82 0.00 -12.44
C GLU A 19 6.50 -0.57 -11.93
N ASN A 20 5.71 -1.15 -12.82
CA ASN A 20 4.44 -1.79 -12.45
C ASN A 20 4.66 -2.97 -11.50
N LYS A 21 5.70 -3.76 -11.72
CA LYS A 21 6.05 -4.88 -10.84
C LYS A 21 6.47 -4.38 -9.45
N GLU A 22 7.22 -3.30 -9.40
CA GLU A 22 7.64 -2.69 -8.15
C GLU A 22 6.44 -2.20 -7.35
N TRP A 23 5.49 -1.52 -8.00
CA TRP A 23 4.25 -1.09 -7.36
C TRP A 23 3.43 -2.26 -6.80
N LEU A 24 3.33 -3.36 -7.57
CA LEU A 24 2.65 -4.56 -7.08
C LEU A 24 3.33 -5.12 -5.83
N SER A 25 4.66 -5.15 -5.82
CA SER A 25 5.41 -5.62 -4.66
C SER A 25 5.14 -4.76 -3.42
N ASP A 26 5.14 -3.44 -3.59
CA ASP A 26 4.87 -2.50 -2.50
C ASP A 26 3.46 -2.69 -1.93
N ILE A 27 2.48 -2.91 -2.80
CA ILE A 27 1.10 -3.12 -2.39
C ILE A 27 0.93 -4.44 -1.65
N LEU A 28 1.60 -5.50 -2.09
CA LEU A 28 1.55 -6.79 -1.41
C LEU A 28 2.17 -6.69 -0.01
N PHE A 29 3.27 -5.99 0.11
CA PHE A 29 3.89 -5.73 1.41
C PHE A 29 2.95 -4.97 2.33
N LEU A 30 2.28 -3.96 1.80
CA LEU A 30 1.32 -3.15 2.56
C LEU A 30 0.18 -4.01 3.12
N GLU A 31 -0.30 -4.99 2.35
CA GLU A 31 -1.34 -5.90 2.81
C GLU A 31 -0.92 -6.67 4.06
N ASP A 32 0.26 -7.26 4.02
CA ASP A 32 0.77 -8.04 5.14
C ASP A 32 0.92 -7.16 6.39
N GLU A 33 1.43 -5.96 6.22
CA GLU A 33 1.60 -5.01 7.30
C GLU A 33 0.28 -4.59 7.93
N ILE A 34 -0.72 -4.26 7.11
CA ILE A 34 -2.04 -3.85 7.60
C ILE A 34 -2.72 -5.00 8.35
N ARG A 35 -2.63 -6.23 7.83
CA ARG A 35 -3.19 -7.39 8.52
C ARG A 35 -2.52 -7.63 9.87
N PHE A 36 -1.23 -7.40 9.95
CA PHE A 36 -0.51 -7.47 11.22
C PHE A 36 -1.06 -6.44 12.21
N PHE A 37 -1.27 -5.21 11.77
CA PHE A 37 -1.82 -4.16 12.63
C PHE A 37 -3.26 -4.45 13.05
N GLN A 38 -4.08 -5.01 12.17
CA GLN A 38 -5.44 -5.43 12.51
C GLN A 38 -5.43 -6.50 13.60
N ASN A 39 -4.55 -7.50 13.47
CA ASN A 39 -4.41 -8.54 14.49
C ASN A 39 -3.95 -7.96 15.81
N LEU A 40 -3.00 -7.05 15.78
CA LEU A 40 -2.52 -6.37 16.99
C LEU A 40 -3.67 -5.63 17.67
N PHE A 41 -4.49 -4.95 16.89
CA PHE A 41 -5.68 -4.26 17.40
C PHE A 41 -6.61 -5.22 18.11
N ASP A 42 -6.94 -6.32 17.44
CA ASP A 42 -7.93 -7.28 17.96
C ASP A 42 -7.45 -8.01 19.20
N THR A 43 -6.17 -8.39 19.23
CA THR A 43 -5.65 -9.25 20.30
C THR A 43 -5.07 -8.49 21.48
N VAL A 44 -4.50 -7.33 21.27
CA VAL A 44 -3.79 -6.59 22.30
C VAL A 44 -4.58 -5.39 22.79
N LEU A 45 -5.07 -4.56 21.88
CA LEU A 45 -5.70 -3.30 22.25
C LEU A 45 -7.15 -3.45 22.71
N SER A 46 -7.91 -4.39 22.13
CA SER A 46 -9.31 -4.59 22.48
C SER A 46 -9.51 -4.89 23.97
N ALA A 47 -8.56 -5.60 24.57
CA ALA A 47 -8.61 -5.94 25.99
C ALA A 47 -8.29 -4.77 26.91
N ARG A 48 -7.70 -3.69 26.40
CA ARG A 48 -7.23 -2.55 27.19
C ARG A 48 -7.93 -1.25 26.86
N VAL A 49 -8.84 -1.28 25.89
CA VAL A 49 -9.57 -0.09 25.47
C VAL A 49 -10.54 0.33 26.54
N LYS A 50 -10.45 1.60 26.96
CA LYS A 50 -11.38 2.20 27.89
C LYS A 50 -12.50 2.88 27.11
N ARG A 51 -13.62 3.12 27.76
CA ARG A 51 -14.79 3.75 27.14
C ARG A 51 -14.45 5.03 26.40
N LYS A 52 -13.53 5.85 26.93
CA LYS A 52 -13.11 7.09 26.30
C LYS A 52 -12.31 6.90 25.01
N ASN A 53 -11.77 5.70 24.79
CA ASN A 53 -10.96 5.40 23.61
C ASN A 53 -11.74 4.68 22.50
N ILE A 54 -12.97 4.30 22.74
CA ILE A 54 -13.76 3.48 21.78
C ILE A 54 -13.87 4.16 20.42
N GLN A 55 -14.20 5.45 20.42
CA GLN A 55 -14.37 6.19 19.17
C GLN A 55 -13.06 6.26 18.39
N GLN A 56 -11.95 6.48 19.06
CA GLN A 56 -10.63 6.52 18.45
C GLN A 56 -10.26 5.18 17.83
N VAL A 57 -10.54 4.08 18.54
CA VAL A 57 -10.33 2.72 18.06
C VAL A 57 -11.17 2.44 16.82
N GLU A 58 -12.44 2.85 16.83
CA GLU A 58 -13.32 2.66 15.69
C GLU A 58 -12.82 3.40 14.45
N VAL A 59 -12.34 4.63 14.60
CA VAL A 59 -11.78 5.42 13.50
C VAL A 59 -10.55 4.74 12.92
N ILE A 60 -9.63 4.28 13.76
CA ILE A 60 -8.41 3.61 13.30
C ILE A 60 -8.74 2.30 12.60
N SER A 61 -9.63 1.51 13.17
CA SER A 61 -10.07 0.24 12.59
C SER A 61 -10.70 0.43 11.21
N ALA A 62 -11.57 1.43 11.07
CA ALA A 62 -12.18 1.76 9.79
C ALA A 62 -11.15 2.23 8.78
N SER A 63 -10.15 3.00 9.22
CA SER A 63 -9.08 3.46 8.35
C SER A 63 -8.21 2.31 7.84
N LEU A 64 -7.89 1.34 8.70
CA LEU A 64 -7.13 0.14 8.29
C LEU A 64 -7.90 -0.67 7.24
N SER A 65 -9.21 -0.87 7.46
CA SER A 65 -10.07 -1.56 6.50
C SER A 65 -10.15 -0.80 5.17
N GLY A 66 -10.22 0.53 5.23
CA GLY A 66 -10.25 1.37 4.05
C GLY A 66 -8.97 1.24 3.22
N ILE A 67 -7.82 1.18 3.88
CA ILE A 67 -6.53 0.98 3.21
C ILE A 67 -6.51 -0.37 2.49
N LEU A 68 -6.98 -1.43 3.13
CA LEU A 68 -7.05 -2.76 2.51
C LEU A 68 -7.95 -2.77 1.27
N GLU A 69 -9.08 -2.08 1.31
CA GLU A 69 -9.98 -2.00 0.16
C GLU A 69 -9.33 -1.22 -1.00
N ARG A 70 -8.72 -0.08 -0.72
CA ARG A 70 -8.01 0.70 -1.74
C ARG A 70 -6.87 -0.11 -2.35
N ARG A 71 -6.13 -0.84 -1.53
CA ARG A 71 -5.07 -1.73 -1.98
C ARG A 71 -5.60 -2.81 -2.91
N LYS A 72 -6.71 -3.41 -2.58
CA LYS A 72 -7.34 -4.46 -3.38
C LYS A 72 -7.70 -3.93 -4.78
N GLN A 73 -8.31 -2.76 -4.85
CA GLN A 73 -8.65 -2.13 -6.13
C GLN A 73 -7.41 -1.81 -6.95
N LEU A 74 -6.39 -1.29 -6.31
CA LEU A 74 -5.14 -0.93 -6.96
C LEU A 74 -4.40 -2.18 -7.46
N LYS A 75 -4.40 -3.26 -6.69
CA LYS A 75 -3.83 -4.54 -7.10
C LYS A 75 -4.50 -5.08 -8.37
N PHE A 76 -5.81 -5.02 -8.42
CA PHE A 76 -6.57 -5.44 -9.61
C PHE A 76 -6.15 -4.62 -10.84
N LEU A 77 -6.08 -3.31 -10.68
CA LEU A 77 -5.70 -2.40 -11.75
C LEU A 77 -4.26 -2.67 -12.24
N LEU A 78 -3.32 -2.85 -11.31
CA LEU A 78 -1.92 -3.11 -11.65
C LEU A 78 -1.73 -4.46 -12.33
N ASN A 79 -2.47 -5.48 -11.93
CA ASN A 79 -2.43 -6.78 -12.59
C ASN A 79 -2.99 -6.69 -14.02
N SER A 80 -4.04 -5.92 -14.23
CA SER A 80 -4.59 -5.67 -15.56
C SER A 80 -3.58 -4.94 -16.45
N ARG A 81 -2.90 -3.93 -15.92
CA ARG A 81 -1.87 -3.20 -16.65
C ARG A 81 -0.68 -4.10 -16.98
N LYS A 82 -0.29 -4.97 -16.05
CA LYS A 82 0.80 -5.92 -16.27
C LYS A 82 0.55 -6.77 -17.50
N LYS A 83 -0.67 -7.28 -17.65
CA LYS A 83 -1.06 -8.08 -18.82
C LYS A 83 -0.98 -7.28 -20.11
N LYS A 84 -1.44 -6.02 -20.10
CA LYS A 84 -1.34 -5.15 -21.28
C LYS A 84 0.11 -4.89 -21.65
N LEU A 85 0.96 -4.63 -20.67
CA LEU A 85 2.38 -4.39 -20.91
C LEU A 85 3.07 -5.62 -21.46
N GLU A 86 2.74 -6.82 -20.97
CA GLU A 86 3.26 -8.08 -21.50
C GLU A 86 2.84 -8.26 -22.97
N GLN A 87 1.59 -7.96 -23.31
CA GLN A 87 1.10 -8.06 -24.68
C GLN A 87 1.79 -7.06 -25.59
N LEU A 88 2.06 -5.84 -25.12
CA LEU A 88 2.79 -4.83 -25.88
C LEU A 88 4.25 -5.27 -26.12
N LEU A 89 4.89 -5.82 -25.11
CA LEU A 89 6.28 -6.32 -25.22
C LEU A 89 6.39 -7.52 -26.15
N GLU A 90 5.36 -8.36 -26.21
CA GLU A 90 5.30 -9.51 -27.11
C GLU A 90 4.87 -9.15 -28.53
N GLY A 91 4.52 -7.89 -28.78
CA GLY A 91 4.09 -7.43 -30.09
C GLY A 91 2.65 -7.76 -30.43
N LYS A 92 1.86 -8.23 -29.48
CA LYS A 92 0.45 -8.58 -29.70
C LYS A 92 -0.47 -7.37 -29.72
N LEU A 93 -0.06 -6.30 -29.06
CA LEU A 93 -0.72 -5.00 -29.12
C LEU A 93 0.27 -4.00 -29.70
N VAL A 94 -0.19 -3.11 -30.56
CA VAL A 94 0.69 -2.24 -31.35
C VAL A 94 0.67 -0.79 -30.88
N GLN A 95 -0.33 -0.40 -30.07
CA GLN A 95 -0.50 0.99 -29.69
C GLN A 95 -0.68 1.16 -28.19
N ILE A 96 -0.01 2.19 -27.67
CA ILE A 96 -0.29 2.72 -26.34
C ILE A 96 -1.20 3.91 -26.55
N GLY A 97 -2.43 3.82 -26.06
CA GLY A 97 -3.37 4.92 -26.16
C GLY A 97 -3.12 5.99 -25.10
N LEU A 98 -3.68 7.16 -25.31
CA LEU A 98 -3.65 8.27 -24.35
C LEU A 98 -4.23 7.84 -23.00
N GLY A 99 -5.29 7.04 -23.02
CA GLY A 99 -5.90 6.52 -21.79
C GLY A 99 -4.94 5.72 -20.92
N PHE A 100 -4.01 5.00 -21.53
CA PHE A 100 -2.99 4.24 -20.78
C PHE A 100 -2.03 5.17 -20.06
N ILE A 101 -1.64 6.28 -20.68
CA ILE A 101 -0.75 7.28 -20.09
C ILE A 101 -1.45 8.01 -18.96
N GLU A 102 -2.72 8.38 -19.15
CA GLU A 102 -3.54 9.02 -18.12
C GLU A 102 -3.74 8.09 -16.92
N GLU A 103 -3.96 6.80 -17.17
CA GLU A 103 -4.08 5.79 -16.12
C GLU A 103 -2.79 5.66 -15.31
N ASP A 104 -1.63 5.71 -15.98
CA ASP A 104 -0.34 5.66 -15.31
C ASP A 104 -0.18 6.81 -14.32
N ALA A 105 -0.49 8.03 -14.74
CA ALA A 105 -0.44 9.21 -13.89
C ALA A 105 -1.39 9.09 -12.69
N ALA A 106 -2.60 8.59 -12.92
CA ALA A 106 -3.60 8.39 -11.88
C ALA A 106 -3.14 7.33 -10.86
N ILE A 107 -2.50 6.28 -11.32
CA ILE A 107 -1.97 5.22 -10.45
C ILE A 107 -0.86 5.77 -9.55
N ILE A 108 0.05 6.57 -10.08
CA ILE A 108 1.11 7.18 -9.28
C ILE A 108 0.52 8.01 -8.15
N ILE A 109 -0.48 8.83 -8.45
CA ILE A 109 -1.15 9.66 -7.46
C ILE A 109 -1.82 8.80 -6.40
N GLU A 110 -2.51 7.74 -6.80
CA GLU A 110 -3.22 6.85 -5.87
C GLU A 110 -2.24 6.09 -4.97
N ILE A 111 -1.13 5.61 -5.50
CA ILE A 111 -0.11 4.93 -4.70
C ILE A 111 0.47 5.87 -3.65
N LYS A 112 0.85 7.08 -4.04
CA LYS A 112 1.39 8.06 -3.10
C LYS A 112 0.38 8.42 -2.02
N SER A 113 -0.88 8.60 -2.40
CA SER A 113 -1.96 8.87 -1.46
C SER A 113 -2.17 7.72 -0.48
N LEU A 114 -2.17 6.50 -0.97
CA LEU A 114 -2.36 5.30 -0.15
C LEU A 114 -1.22 5.15 0.87
N LEU A 115 0.01 5.32 0.43
CA LEU A 115 1.16 5.22 1.33
C LEU A 115 1.18 6.34 2.38
N ALA A 116 0.76 7.54 2.00
CA ALA A 116 0.65 8.66 2.94
C ALA A 116 -0.44 8.39 3.98
N THR A 117 -1.59 7.87 3.56
CA THR A 117 -2.68 7.50 4.46
C THR A 117 -2.24 6.41 5.43
N ASP A 118 -1.53 5.39 4.92
CA ASP A 118 -0.99 4.32 5.76
C ASP A 118 -0.07 4.86 6.84
N LYS A 119 0.81 5.79 6.50
CA LYS A 119 1.73 6.40 7.46
C LYS A 119 0.99 7.16 8.55
N LEU A 120 -0.04 7.92 8.19
CA LEU A 120 -0.86 8.66 9.16
C LEU A 120 -1.59 7.71 10.10
N VAL A 121 -2.18 6.66 9.58
CA VAL A 121 -2.92 5.67 10.39
C VAL A 121 -1.97 4.95 11.34
N LYS A 122 -0.77 4.59 10.88
CA LYS A 122 0.23 3.98 11.75
C LYS A 122 0.64 4.89 12.89
N ASN A 123 0.82 6.18 12.61
CA ASN A 123 1.17 7.16 13.65
C ASN A 123 0.05 7.27 14.68
N GLU A 124 -1.20 7.30 14.25
CA GLU A 124 -2.36 7.32 15.15
C GLU A 124 -2.43 6.05 15.99
N LEU A 125 -2.20 4.90 15.37
CA LEU A 125 -2.19 3.61 16.06
C LEU A 125 -1.10 3.58 17.14
N PHE A 126 0.12 3.99 16.83
CA PHE A 126 1.22 4.00 17.79
C PHE A 126 0.97 5.01 18.91
N ALA A 127 0.40 6.16 18.60
CA ALA A 127 0.03 7.15 19.62
C ALA A 127 -0.98 6.56 20.60
N LEU A 128 -1.98 5.83 20.09
CA LEU A 128 -2.97 5.17 20.95
C LEU A 128 -2.32 4.10 21.83
N ILE A 129 -1.45 3.28 21.24
CA ILE A 129 -0.71 2.25 22.00
C ILE A 129 0.08 2.87 23.14
N GLU A 130 0.81 3.94 22.87
CA GLU A 130 1.60 4.64 23.89
C GLU A 130 0.70 5.24 24.99
N GLU A 131 -0.44 5.80 24.63
CA GLU A 131 -1.40 6.32 25.58
C GLU A 131 -1.93 5.23 26.51
N LEU A 132 -2.32 4.09 25.96
CA LEU A 132 -2.82 2.95 26.74
C LEU A 132 -1.73 2.36 27.62
N LYS A 133 -0.51 2.30 27.11
CA LYS A 133 0.64 1.74 27.81
C LYS A 133 1.05 2.59 29.02
N SER A 134 0.96 3.90 28.90
CA SER A 134 1.39 4.82 29.98
C SER A 134 0.46 4.81 31.19
N LYS A 135 -0.79 4.38 31.01
CA LYS A 135 -1.82 4.40 32.06
C LYS A 135 -2.05 3.06 32.73
N ASP A 136 -1.67 1.97 32.07
CA ASP A 136 -1.94 0.59 32.53
C ASP A 136 -0.67 -0.23 32.58
N SER A 137 -0.83 -1.52 32.97
CA SER A 137 0.26 -2.48 32.93
C SER A 137 0.85 -2.58 31.53
N PRO A 138 2.14 -2.95 31.39
CA PRO A 138 2.77 -3.03 30.09
C PRO A 138 1.99 -3.89 29.09
N ILE A 139 1.82 -3.36 27.89
CA ILE A 139 1.30 -4.12 26.76
C ILE A 139 2.46 -4.92 26.19
N GLY A 140 2.26 -6.21 25.95
CA GLY A 140 3.32 -7.08 25.48
C GLY A 140 3.70 -6.89 24.01
N ILE A 141 4.14 -5.68 23.67
CA ILE A 141 4.60 -5.35 22.32
C ILE A 141 6.10 -5.52 22.24
N PRO A 142 6.62 -6.35 21.32
CA PRO A 142 8.07 -6.55 21.22
C PRO A 142 8.80 -5.23 20.89
N PRO A 143 9.95 -4.96 21.52
CA PRO A 143 10.73 -3.76 21.20
C PRO A 143 11.11 -3.64 19.71
N SER A 144 11.36 -4.78 19.06
CA SER A 144 11.67 -4.83 17.64
C SER A 144 10.56 -4.25 16.76
N PHE A 145 9.31 -4.32 17.21
CA PHE A 145 8.17 -3.77 16.51
C PHE A 145 8.31 -2.25 16.32
N LYS A 146 8.79 -1.54 17.33
CA LYS A 146 8.91 -0.08 17.30
C LYS A 146 10.03 0.42 16.37
N VAL A 147 11.08 -0.38 16.18
CA VAL A 147 12.28 0.06 15.48
C VAL A 147 12.20 -0.14 13.97
N HIS A 148 11.72 -1.31 13.54
CA HIS A 148 11.81 -1.68 12.13
C HIS A 148 10.77 -1.05 11.23
N ARG A 149 9.61 -0.67 11.75
CA ARG A 149 8.49 -0.22 10.92
C ARG A 149 8.61 1.22 10.42
N TYR A 150 9.31 2.06 11.14
CA TYR A 150 9.47 3.46 10.75
C TYR A 150 10.43 3.69 9.60
N HIS A 151 11.30 2.74 9.31
CA HIS A 151 12.31 2.87 8.25
C HIS A 151 11.83 2.42 6.89
N ILE A 152 10.67 1.80 6.80
CA ILE A 152 10.14 1.26 5.55
C ILE A 152 9.35 2.32 4.77
N PHE A 153 8.86 3.31 5.44
CA PHE A 153 8.02 4.35 4.82
C PHE A 153 8.60 5.74 5.06
#